data_7653f11f7f70adf783d4473b6cf27eec
#
_entry.id   7653f11f7f70adf783d4473b6cf27eec
#
_cell.length_a   1.000
_cell.length_b   1.000
_cell.length_c   1.000
_cell.angle_alpha   90.00
_cell.angle_beta   90.00
_cell.angle_gamma   90.00
#
_symmetry.space_group_name_H-M   'P 1'
#
loop_
_entity.id
_entity.type
_entity.pdbx_description
1 polymer ?
#
loop_
_entity_poly.entity_id
_entity_poly.type
_entity_poly.pdbx_seq_one_letter_code
_entity_poly.pdbx_strand_id
1 'polypeptide(L)'
;MSTGHEFRLPDLGEGLTSADLVEWTVGVGDTVALNQVLAQVETAKALVELPSPYVGVVRELLVEPGTTVPVGTPIIRIEESSDSPSPSNSQSPSVLVGYGPAAERPSRRQSKITPYSQSAASTERRPATPAARRAAREAGIDLSEITGSGFDGAVTAADVADALTVQAPSDNATRLASSGIRKQMASAMVASVRAPQASVFLTADVTPSMELLGRLRSSEAFTGLSLTPLTLAAKAMVAAVASHPMVNAHWDEARGDAAVDDDVNLGIAVASERGLSVPNIKSAQTLSLVQLARAVTELTVAAREGKTDVRHLTGGTVTITNVGVFGVEGGIPLLNPGEAVILCLGSVSERPWVIERKIEVRSVVTLTLTFDHRVLTGEQAARFLSFVAEMLANPDLLLTHL
;
A
#
# COMPACT_ATOMS: atom_id res chain seq x y z
N MET A 1 11.38 -48.85 0.44
CA MET A 1 10.41 -47.76 0.53
C MET A 1 11.26 -46.51 0.32
N SER A 2 11.09 -45.83 -0.81
CA SER A 2 11.88 -44.65 -1.19
C SER A 2 11.49 -43.50 -0.26
N THR A 3 12.44 -42.92 0.45
CA THR A 3 12.20 -41.76 1.34
C THR A 3 12.20 -40.50 0.49
N GLY A 4 11.02 -39.96 0.21
CA GLY A 4 10.89 -38.66 -0.46
C GLY A 4 11.01 -37.53 0.55
N HIS A 5 11.85 -36.54 0.25
CA HIS A 5 11.99 -35.31 1.03
C HIS A 5 11.12 -34.20 0.46
N GLU A 6 10.32 -33.56 1.33
CA GLU A 6 9.59 -32.34 0.98
C GLU A 6 10.45 -31.12 1.33
N PHE A 7 10.79 -30.31 0.33
CA PHE A 7 11.43 -29.04 0.57
C PHE A 7 10.33 -27.96 0.70
N ARG A 8 10.44 -27.21 1.80
CA ARG A 8 9.51 -26.16 2.17
C ARG A 8 10.14 -24.81 1.93
N LEU A 9 9.33 -23.81 1.54
CA LEU A 9 9.80 -22.44 1.40
C LEU A 9 10.46 -21.98 2.72
N PRO A 10 11.78 -21.74 2.74
CA PRO A 10 12.48 -21.32 3.95
C PRO A 10 12.09 -19.88 4.33
N ASP A 11 12.39 -19.51 5.57
CA ASP A 11 12.37 -18.11 5.98
C ASP A 11 13.51 -17.37 5.26
N LEU A 12 13.13 -16.43 4.40
CA LEU A 12 14.06 -15.64 3.58
C LEU A 12 14.62 -14.41 4.33
N GLY A 13 14.36 -14.34 5.64
CA GLY A 13 14.82 -13.28 6.53
C GLY A 13 13.83 -12.12 6.70
N GLU A 14 14.10 -11.28 7.71
CA GLU A 14 13.35 -10.03 8.01
C GLU A 14 11.84 -10.17 8.24
N GLY A 15 11.36 -11.34 8.73
CA GLY A 15 9.95 -11.52 9.10
C GLY A 15 8.99 -11.60 7.92
N LEU A 16 9.45 -11.98 6.74
CA LEU A 16 8.62 -12.21 5.56
C LEU A 16 7.70 -13.42 5.79
N THR A 17 6.41 -13.27 5.58
CA THR A 17 5.41 -14.32 5.78
C THR A 17 5.11 -15.12 4.52
N SER A 18 5.48 -14.62 3.33
CA SER A 18 5.25 -15.25 2.03
C SER A 18 6.21 -14.71 0.96
N ALA A 19 6.38 -15.45 -0.16
CA ALA A 19 7.09 -15.02 -1.36
C ALA A 19 6.34 -15.50 -2.61
N ASP A 20 6.50 -14.80 -3.74
CA ASP A 20 5.90 -15.18 -5.02
C ASP A 20 6.90 -16.08 -5.78
N LEU A 21 6.50 -17.29 -6.16
CA LEU A 21 7.30 -18.18 -7.00
C LEU A 21 7.28 -17.64 -8.43
N VAL A 22 8.44 -17.16 -8.92
CA VAL A 22 8.56 -16.57 -10.26
C VAL A 22 8.69 -17.67 -11.32
N GLU A 23 9.70 -18.53 -11.16
CA GLU A 23 9.94 -19.64 -12.09
C GLU A 23 10.66 -20.80 -11.41
N TRP A 24 10.49 -21.99 -11.99
CA TRP A 24 11.27 -23.18 -11.67
C TRP A 24 12.46 -23.28 -12.61
N THR A 25 13.65 -23.54 -12.07
CA THR A 25 14.87 -23.82 -12.85
C THR A 25 15.06 -25.31 -13.08
N VAL A 26 14.19 -26.15 -12.50
CA VAL A 26 14.21 -27.61 -12.60
C VAL A 26 12.81 -28.13 -12.96
N GLY A 27 12.77 -29.26 -13.68
CA GLY A 27 11.54 -29.96 -14.06
C GLY A 27 11.35 -31.28 -13.32
N VAL A 28 10.13 -31.83 -13.38
CA VAL A 28 9.85 -33.17 -12.87
C VAL A 28 10.68 -34.21 -13.63
N GLY A 29 11.45 -35.01 -12.90
CA GLY A 29 12.37 -36.02 -13.43
C GLY A 29 13.83 -35.56 -13.51
N ASP A 30 14.12 -34.28 -13.24
CA ASP A 30 15.50 -33.77 -13.23
C ASP A 30 16.25 -34.23 -11.99
N THR A 31 17.55 -34.47 -12.16
CA THR A 31 18.46 -34.78 -11.04
C THR A 31 19.01 -33.48 -10.46
N VAL A 32 18.90 -33.32 -9.15
CA VAL A 32 19.27 -32.11 -8.42
C VAL A 32 20.47 -32.41 -7.50
N ALA A 33 21.47 -31.56 -7.55
CA ALA A 33 22.64 -31.58 -6.66
C ALA A 33 22.40 -30.69 -5.43
N LEU A 34 23.19 -30.91 -4.37
CA LEU A 34 23.20 -30.07 -3.18
C LEU A 34 23.56 -28.61 -3.54
N ASN A 35 22.79 -27.65 -3.04
CA ASN A 35 22.93 -26.23 -3.35
C ASN A 35 22.65 -25.84 -4.83
N GLN A 36 22.13 -26.72 -5.64
CA GLN A 36 21.66 -26.36 -6.97
C GLN A 36 20.40 -25.48 -6.84
N VAL A 37 20.31 -24.39 -7.63
CA VAL A 37 19.13 -23.53 -7.67
C VAL A 37 17.95 -24.30 -8.19
N LEU A 38 16.85 -24.36 -7.42
CA LEU A 38 15.60 -25.02 -7.74
C LEU A 38 14.58 -24.08 -8.38
N ALA A 39 14.50 -22.87 -7.83
CA ALA A 39 13.51 -21.88 -8.24
C ALA A 39 13.99 -20.47 -7.94
N GLN A 40 13.36 -19.50 -8.60
CA GLN A 40 13.47 -18.08 -8.24
C GLN A 40 12.18 -17.61 -7.62
N VAL A 41 12.30 -16.95 -6.46
CA VAL A 41 11.17 -16.37 -5.73
C VAL A 41 11.35 -14.86 -5.60
N GLU A 42 10.28 -14.13 -5.82
CA GLU A 42 10.24 -12.69 -5.61
C GLU A 42 9.69 -12.40 -4.21
N THR A 43 10.47 -11.69 -3.43
CA THR A 43 10.04 -11.13 -2.15
C THR A 43 9.64 -9.67 -2.32
N ALA A 44 9.07 -9.05 -1.30
CA ALA A 44 8.76 -7.61 -1.33
C ALA A 44 9.98 -6.71 -1.60
N LYS A 45 11.23 -7.24 -1.49
CA LYS A 45 12.46 -6.46 -1.57
C LYS A 45 13.41 -6.91 -2.69
N ALA A 46 13.43 -8.19 -3.05
CA ALA A 46 14.40 -8.72 -4.02
C ALA A 46 13.94 -10.05 -4.64
N LEU A 47 14.51 -10.37 -5.78
CA LEU A 47 14.47 -11.70 -6.37
C LEU A 47 15.54 -12.57 -5.69
N VAL A 48 15.15 -13.71 -5.13
CA VAL A 48 16.01 -14.62 -4.36
C VAL A 48 16.00 -16.00 -5.01
N GLU A 49 17.17 -16.60 -5.16
CA GLU A 49 17.32 -17.97 -5.62
C GLU A 49 17.18 -18.96 -4.46
N LEU A 50 16.42 -20.04 -4.66
CA LEU A 50 16.25 -21.10 -3.67
C LEU A 50 17.16 -22.29 -4.01
N PRO A 51 18.24 -22.51 -3.22
CA PRO A 51 19.12 -23.66 -3.39
C PRO A 51 18.50 -24.93 -2.79
N SER A 52 18.76 -26.07 -3.40
CA SER A 52 18.34 -27.37 -2.89
C SER A 52 19.16 -27.79 -1.67
N PRO A 53 18.52 -28.15 -0.55
CA PRO A 53 19.18 -28.78 0.59
C PRO A 53 19.33 -30.30 0.42
N TYR A 54 18.84 -30.87 -0.68
CA TYR A 54 18.83 -32.31 -0.93
C TYR A 54 19.48 -32.66 -2.26
N VAL A 55 19.98 -33.88 -2.36
CA VAL A 55 20.44 -34.50 -3.61
C VAL A 55 19.44 -35.57 -4.00
N GLY A 56 18.97 -35.59 -5.24
CA GLY A 56 17.99 -36.57 -5.67
C GLY A 56 17.32 -36.23 -7.00
N VAL A 57 16.21 -36.88 -7.27
CA VAL A 57 15.40 -36.65 -8.48
C VAL A 57 14.10 -35.95 -8.09
N VAL A 58 13.74 -34.91 -8.84
CA VAL A 58 12.48 -34.17 -8.65
C VAL A 58 11.31 -35.09 -8.98
N ARG A 59 10.46 -35.37 -8.00
CA ARG A 59 9.26 -36.18 -8.18
C ARG A 59 8.06 -35.36 -8.56
N GLU A 60 7.89 -34.21 -7.92
CA GLU A 60 6.69 -33.40 -8.06
C GLU A 60 6.99 -31.94 -7.73
N LEU A 61 6.46 -31.03 -8.54
CA LEU A 61 6.38 -29.61 -8.24
C LEU A 61 4.99 -29.35 -7.65
N LEU A 62 4.94 -28.88 -6.39
CA LEU A 62 3.69 -28.75 -5.64
C LEU A 62 3.03 -27.38 -5.82
N VAL A 63 3.74 -26.43 -6.46
CA VAL A 63 3.28 -25.07 -6.64
C VAL A 63 3.56 -24.62 -8.08
N GLU A 64 2.60 -23.94 -8.70
CA GLU A 64 2.75 -23.39 -10.05
C GLU A 64 3.50 -22.03 -10.03
N PRO A 65 4.27 -21.70 -11.10
CA PRO A 65 4.86 -20.36 -11.25
C PRO A 65 3.78 -19.26 -11.20
N GLY A 66 4.13 -18.12 -10.58
CA GLY A 66 3.22 -16.99 -10.38
C GLY A 66 2.33 -17.10 -9.14
N THR A 67 2.53 -18.10 -8.29
CA THR A 67 1.74 -18.32 -7.07
C THR A 67 2.46 -17.72 -5.85
N THR A 68 1.70 -17.01 -4.99
CA THR A 68 2.19 -16.54 -3.68
C THR A 68 2.18 -17.70 -2.69
N VAL A 69 3.34 -18.03 -2.12
CA VAL A 69 3.56 -19.17 -1.23
C VAL A 69 3.91 -18.69 0.18
N PRO A 70 3.16 -19.09 1.22
CA PRO A 70 3.54 -18.81 2.61
C PRO A 70 4.83 -19.55 3.01
N VAL A 71 5.66 -18.92 3.87
CA VAL A 71 6.83 -19.55 4.48
C VAL A 71 6.44 -20.82 5.20
N GLY A 72 7.23 -21.90 5.05
CA GLY A 72 6.98 -23.21 5.61
C GLY A 72 6.07 -24.13 4.77
N THR A 73 5.49 -23.63 3.65
CA THR A 73 4.69 -24.46 2.73
C THR A 73 5.59 -25.36 1.90
N PRO A 74 5.26 -26.66 1.72
CA PRO A 74 6.01 -27.55 0.83
C PRO A 74 5.83 -27.10 -0.63
N ILE A 75 6.96 -26.95 -1.35
CA ILE A 75 6.96 -26.44 -2.72
C ILE A 75 7.42 -27.49 -3.76
N ILE A 76 8.27 -28.42 -3.36
CA ILE A 76 8.81 -29.46 -4.24
C ILE A 76 9.08 -30.74 -3.46
N ARG A 77 8.93 -31.90 -4.11
CA ARG A 77 9.23 -33.21 -3.58
C ARG A 77 10.39 -33.84 -4.34
N ILE A 78 11.48 -34.22 -3.60
CA ILE A 78 12.70 -34.78 -4.14
C ILE A 78 12.89 -36.17 -3.54
N GLU A 79 13.15 -37.17 -4.38
CA GLU A 79 13.42 -38.55 -3.99
C GLU A 79 14.91 -38.81 -4.03
N GLU A 80 15.46 -39.35 -2.93
CA GLU A 80 16.88 -39.63 -2.78
C GLU A 80 17.29 -40.75 -3.77
N SER A 81 18.29 -40.49 -4.63
CA SER A 81 18.85 -41.53 -5.50
C SER A 81 19.79 -42.43 -4.71
N SER A 82 19.57 -43.71 -4.81
CA SER A 82 20.24 -44.78 -4.04
C SER A 82 21.71 -45.00 -4.38
N ASP A 83 22.40 -44.04 -5.01
CA ASP A 83 23.81 -44.13 -5.39
C ASP A 83 24.60 -42.93 -4.84
N SER A 84 25.00 -42.99 -3.56
CA SER A 84 26.19 -42.30 -3.04
C SER A 84 26.43 -42.63 -1.57
N PRO A 85 27.72 -42.71 -1.13
CA PRO A 85 28.09 -43.25 0.16
C PRO A 85 27.85 -42.28 1.33
N SER A 86 27.24 -42.79 2.37
CA SER A 86 27.04 -42.10 3.64
C SER A 86 28.39 -41.82 4.32
N PRO A 87 28.58 -40.64 4.91
CA PRO A 87 29.41 -40.51 6.10
C PRO A 87 28.50 -40.45 7.34
N SER A 88 28.62 -41.48 8.13
CA SER A 88 28.19 -41.51 9.52
C SER A 88 29.02 -40.50 10.35
N ASN A 89 28.36 -39.55 10.99
CA ASN A 89 28.81 -39.19 12.33
C ASN A 89 27.67 -38.50 13.16
N SER A 90 27.38 -39.17 14.22
CA SER A 90 26.56 -38.77 15.36
C SER A 90 27.26 -37.64 16.12
N GLN A 91 26.63 -36.50 16.28
CA GLN A 91 26.80 -35.69 17.50
C GLN A 91 25.63 -34.68 17.62
N SER A 92 24.84 -34.89 18.68
CA SER A 92 23.85 -33.94 19.17
C SER A 92 24.54 -32.70 19.77
N PRO A 93 24.09 -31.49 19.52
CA PRO A 93 24.42 -30.35 20.37
C PRO A 93 23.40 -30.18 21.48
N SER A 94 23.91 -30.17 22.69
CA SER A 94 23.22 -29.83 23.92
C SER A 94 22.64 -28.44 23.91
N VAL A 95 21.37 -28.35 24.33
CA VAL A 95 20.69 -27.07 24.57
C VAL A 95 21.06 -26.58 25.96
N LEU A 96 21.57 -25.37 26.05
CA LEU A 96 21.79 -24.61 27.28
C LEU A 96 20.73 -23.49 27.41
N VAL A 97 19.89 -23.66 28.47
CA VAL A 97 19.18 -22.65 29.27
C VAL A 97 18.07 -21.82 28.64
N GLY A 98 16.86 -21.96 29.23
CA GLY A 98 15.78 -20.99 29.10
C GLY A 98 14.50 -21.46 29.81
N TYR A 99 14.18 -20.87 30.94
CA TYR A 99 13.03 -21.11 31.80
C TYR A 99 11.68 -21.09 31.06
N GLY A 100 10.88 -22.16 31.22
CA GLY A 100 9.47 -22.19 30.89
C GLY A 100 8.61 -22.26 32.17
N PRO A 101 7.48 -21.56 32.28
CA PRO A 101 6.61 -21.63 33.43
C PRO A 101 5.75 -22.92 33.44
N ALA A 102 5.51 -23.42 34.66
CA ALA A 102 4.85 -24.65 34.96
C ALA A 102 3.35 -24.66 34.62
N ALA A 103 2.87 -25.83 34.22
CA ALA A 103 1.45 -26.14 33.99
C ALA A 103 0.64 -26.10 35.30
N GLU A 104 -0.39 -25.27 35.35
CA GLU A 104 -1.40 -25.29 36.42
C GLU A 104 -2.53 -26.27 36.12
N ARG A 105 -2.88 -27.05 37.16
CA ARG A 105 -3.96 -28.04 37.16
C ARG A 105 -5.33 -27.36 37.27
N PRO A 106 -6.40 -27.89 36.68
CA PRO A 106 -7.73 -27.29 36.74
C PRO A 106 -8.39 -27.49 38.09
N SER A 107 -8.79 -26.39 38.71
CA SER A 107 -9.63 -26.35 39.90
C SER A 107 -11.11 -26.49 39.54
N ARG A 108 -11.75 -27.46 40.17
CA ARG A 108 -13.18 -27.75 40.07
C ARG A 108 -13.96 -26.80 40.95
N ARG A 109 -14.65 -25.81 40.36
CA ARG A 109 -15.67 -25.02 41.06
C ARG A 109 -17.02 -25.14 40.38
N GLN A 110 -17.97 -25.64 41.11
CA GLN A 110 -19.40 -25.71 40.81
C GLN A 110 -19.97 -24.30 40.68
N SER A 111 -20.63 -23.97 39.59
CA SER A 111 -21.40 -22.74 39.46
C SER A 111 -22.89 -23.01 39.65
N LYS A 112 -23.49 -22.18 40.48
CA LYS A 112 -24.92 -22.11 40.79
C LYS A 112 -25.71 -21.66 39.55
N ILE A 113 -26.80 -22.42 39.32
CA ILE A 113 -27.81 -22.11 38.29
C ILE A 113 -28.72 -21.00 38.81
N THR A 114 -28.85 -19.95 38.01
CA THR A 114 -29.93 -18.97 38.15
C THR A 114 -30.79 -19.06 36.89
N PRO A 115 -32.11 -19.20 37.00
CA PRO A 115 -32.96 -19.34 35.82
C PRO A 115 -33.27 -18.00 35.20
N TYR A 116 -32.91 -17.84 33.93
CA TYR A 116 -33.36 -16.69 33.13
C TYR A 116 -34.56 -17.09 32.28
N SER A 117 -35.59 -16.28 32.39
CA SER A 117 -36.91 -16.36 31.78
C SER A 117 -36.89 -16.60 30.28
N GLN A 118 -37.70 -17.55 29.84
CA GLN A 118 -38.01 -17.85 28.45
C GLN A 118 -38.79 -16.68 27.81
N SER A 119 -38.26 -16.09 26.74
CA SER A 119 -39.06 -15.45 25.72
C SER A 119 -39.03 -16.36 24.50
N ALA A 120 -40.18 -16.93 24.17
CA ALA A 120 -40.37 -17.86 23.07
C ALA A 120 -40.44 -17.11 21.75
N ALA A 121 -39.40 -17.28 20.93
CA ALA A 121 -39.54 -17.22 19.46
C ALA A 121 -39.11 -18.62 18.97
N SER A 122 -40.07 -19.45 18.57
CA SER A 122 -39.86 -20.77 18.00
C SER A 122 -39.29 -20.66 16.59
N THR A 123 -37.98 -20.54 16.49
CA THR A 123 -37.25 -20.83 15.25
C THR A 123 -37.03 -22.32 15.22
N GLU A 124 -37.70 -23.04 14.32
CA GLU A 124 -37.45 -24.47 14.07
C GLU A 124 -35.98 -24.65 13.77
N ARG A 125 -35.24 -25.20 14.73
CA ARG A 125 -33.82 -25.50 14.53
C ARG A 125 -33.72 -26.68 13.58
N ARG A 126 -33.29 -26.42 12.34
CA ARG A 126 -33.02 -27.50 11.38
C ARG A 126 -32.02 -28.52 11.96
N PRO A 127 -32.25 -29.83 11.75
CA PRO A 127 -31.32 -30.85 12.16
C PRO A 127 -29.99 -30.64 11.41
N ALA A 128 -28.86 -30.62 12.13
CA ALA A 128 -27.55 -30.48 11.56
C ALA A 128 -26.52 -31.25 12.37
N THR A 129 -25.53 -31.83 11.69
CA THR A 129 -24.47 -32.60 12.36
C THR A 129 -23.57 -31.67 13.20
N PRO A 130 -22.89 -32.19 14.24
CA PRO A 130 -21.95 -31.37 15.03
C PRO A 130 -20.84 -30.76 14.19
N ALA A 131 -20.36 -31.45 13.15
CA ALA A 131 -19.37 -30.97 12.20
C ALA A 131 -19.90 -29.82 11.36
N ALA A 132 -21.16 -29.92 10.85
CA ALA A 132 -21.83 -28.86 10.12
C ALA A 132 -22.01 -27.57 10.95
N ARG A 133 -22.40 -27.71 12.22
CA ARG A 133 -22.56 -26.59 13.17
C ARG A 133 -21.24 -25.85 13.42
N ARG A 134 -20.14 -26.61 13.48
CA ARG A 134 -18.79 -26.03 13.63
C ARG A 134 -18.39 -25.27 12.36
N ALA A 135 -18.46 -25.92 11.19
CA ALA A 135 -18.10 -25.33 9.91
C ALA A 135 -18.93 -24.07 9.60
N ALA A 136 -20.26 -24.11 9.83
CA ALA A 136 -21.13 -22.96 9.61
C ALA A 136 -20.78 -21.79 10.54
N ARG A 137 -20.41 -22.05 11.80
CA ARG A 137 -19.99 -21.03 12.76
C ARG A 137 -18.65 -20.40 12.37
N GLU A 138 -17.68 -21.22 11.95
CA GLU A 138 -16.36 -20.76 11.47
C GLU A 138 -16.50 -19.93 10.20
N ALA A 139 -17.46 -20.28 9.32
CA ALA A 139 -17.73 -19.59 8.07
C ALA A 139 -18.74 -18.42 8.16
N GLY A 140 -19.39 -18.22 9.32
CA GLY A 140 -20.39 -17.17 9.50
C GLY A 140 -21.70 -17.38 8.71
N ILE A 141 -22.05 -18.62 8.36
CA ILE A 141 -23.23 -18.98 7.56
C ILE A 141 -24.38 -19.45 8.47
N ASP A 142 -25.61 -19.01 8.16
CA ASP A 142 -26.80 -19.49 8.85
C ASP A 142 -27.24 -20.85 8.27
N LEU A 143 -27.29 -21.87 9.14
CA LEU A 143 -27.74 -23.22 8.78
C LEU A 143 -29.19 -23.29 8.28
N SER A 144 -30.02 -22.27 8.56
CA SER A 144 -31.38 -22.18 8.07
C SER A 144 -31.47 -21.99 6.55
N GLU A 145 -30.42 -21.46 5.93
CA GLU A 145 -30.34 -21.20 4.48
C GLU A 145 -29.81 -22.40 3.68
N ILE A 146 -29.28 -23.44 4.37
CA ILE A 146 -28.68 -24.60 3.72
C ILE A 146 -29.69 -25.77 3.67
N THR A 147 -29.83 -26.38 2.48
CA THR A 147 -30.60 -27.61 2.32
C THR A 147 -29.75 -28.81 2.74
N GLY A 148 -30.15 -29.55 3.77
CA GLY A 148 -29.39 -30.69 4.27
C GLY A 148 -29.53 -31.93 3.36
N SER A 149 -28.41 -32.59 3.03
CA SER A 149 -28.34 -33.86 2.27
C SER A 149 -28.22 -35.08 3.18
N GLY A 150 -28.06 -34.90 4.48
CA GLY A 150 -27.91 -35.97 5.44
C GLY A 150 -29.21 -36.75 5.78
N PHE A 151 -29.06 -37.78 6.63
CA PHE A 151 -30.19 -38.59 7.10
C PHE A 151 -31.24 -37.67 7.75
N ASP A 152 -32.51 -37.87 7.39
CA ASP A 152 -33.66 -37.07 7.88
C ASP A 152 -33.56 -35.56 7.56
N GLY A 153 -32.88 -35.20 6.44
CA GLY A 153 -32.74 -33.82 6.03
C GLY A 153 -31.74 -33.01 6.87
N ALA A 154 -30.87 -33.66 7.62
CA ALA A 154 -29.88 -33.01 8.44
C ALA A 154 -28.77 -32.35 7.57
N VAL A 155 -28.39 -31.14 7.91
CA VAL A 155 -27.26 -30.43 7.24
C VAL A 155 -25.95 -31.10 7.65
N THR A 156 -25.15 -31.51 6.66
CA THR A 156 -23.84 -32.12 6.82
C THR A 156 -22.71 -31.08 6.63
N ALA A 157 -21.48 -31.43 7.02
CA ALA A 157 -20.33 -30.55 6.76
C ALA A 157 -20.05 -30.34 5.25
N ALA A 158 -20.40 -31.32 4.40
CA ALA A 158 -20.32 -31.20 2.94
C ALA A 158 -21.30 -30.16 2.42
N ASP A 159 -22.55 -30.13 2.90
CA ASP A 159 -23.54 -29.12 2.50
C ASP A 159 -23.10 -27.70 2.84
N VAL A 160 -22.40 -27.52 3.98
CA VAL A 160 -21.82 -26.23 4.35
C VAL A 160 -20.66 -25.85 3.42
N ALA A 161 -19.81 -26.81 3.05
CA ALA A 161 -18.73 -26.60 2.11
C ALA A 161 -19.27 -26.26 0.69
N ASP A 162 -20.32 -26.96 0.25
CA ASP A 162 -20.98 -26.68 -1.03
C ASP A 162 -21.67 -25.30 -1.02
N ALA A 163 -22.29 -24.90 0.07
CA ALA A 163 -22.87 -23.56 0.22
C ALA A 163 -21.80 -22.46 0.18
N LEU A 164 -20.60 -22.72 0.71
CA LEU A 164 -19.45 -21.82 0.59
C LEU A 164 -18.96 -21.69 -0.86
N THR A 165 -18.97 -22.77 -1.63
CA THR A 165 -18.60 -22.73 -3.05
C THR A 165 -19.65 -22.03 -3.91
N VAL A 166 -20.92 -22.09 -3.56
CA VAL A 166 -22.02 -21.37 -4.24
C VAL A 166 -21.98 -19.86 -3.93
N GLN A 167 -21.49 -19.46 -2.75
CA GLN A 167 -21.27 -18.05 -2.38
C GLN A 167 -19.95 -17.48 -2.89
N ALA A 168 -19.06 -18.28 -3.44
CA ALA A 168 -17.89 -17.75 -4.16
C ALA A 168 -18.39 -16.87 -5.34
N PRO A 169 -17.87 -15.64 -5.51
CA PRO A 169 -18.29 -14.77 -6.61
C PRO A 169 -18.13 -15.54 -7.92
N SER A 170 -19.20 -15.48 -8.75
CA SER A 170 -19.27 -16.18 -10.03
C SER A 170 -17.97 -16.06 -10.81
N ASP A 171 -17.42 -17.17 -11.29
CA ASP A 171 -16.17 -17.27 -12.08
C ASP A 171 -16.19 -16.50 -13.42
N ASN A 172 -17.25 -15.70 -13.65
CA ASN A 172 -17.39 -14.81 -14.81
C ASN A 172 -16.67 -13.46 -14.65
N ALA A 173 -16.02 -13.20 -13.51
CA ALA A 173 -15.21 -12.01 -13.33
C ALA A 173 -13.85 -12.18 -14.04
N THR A 174 -13.56 -11.34 -15.02
CA THR A 174 -12.21 -11.27 -15.62
C THR A 174 -11.23 -10.83 -14.53
N ARG A 175 -10.39 -11.75 -14.05
CA ARG A 175 -9.34 -11.45 -13.09
C ARG A 175 -8.19 -10.78 -13.84
N LEU A 176 -7.91 -9.52 -13.53
CA LEU A 176 -6.72 -8.83 -14.01
C LEU A 176 -5.55 -9.17 -13.07
N ALA A 177 -4.53 -9.84 -13.60
CA ALA A 177 -3.29 -10.04 -12.84
C ALA A 177 -2.73 -8.68 -12.42
N SER A 178 -2.50 -8.48 -11.12
CA SER A 178 -1.90 -7.25 -10.63
C SER A 178 -0.38 -7.33 -10.80
N SER A 179 0.21 -6.36 -11.54
CA SER A 179 1.67 -6.17 -11.60
C SER A 179 2.23 -5.83 -10.21
N GLY A 180 3.54 -6.04 -9.98
CA GLY A 180 4.20 -5.70 -8.72
C GLY A 180 3.92 -4.25 -8.27
N ILE A 181 3.96 -3.29 -9.20
CA ILE A 181 3.65 -1.86 -8.93
C ILE A 181 2.21 -1.69 -8.44
N ARG A 182 1.24 -2.40 -9.03
CA ARG A 182 -0.17 -2.32 -8.58
C ARG A 182 -0.36 -2.95 -7.20
N LYS A 183 0.35 -4.04 -6.88
CA LYS A 183 0.38 -4.64 -5.53
C LYS A 183 0.97 -3.65 -4.51
N GLN A 184 2.09 -2.99 -4.83
CA GLN A 184 2.69 -1.97 -3.97
C GLN A 184 1.75 -0.78 -3.74
N MET A 185 1.11 -0.27 -4.80
CA MET A 185 0.11 0.80 -4.68
C MET A 185 -1.05 0.39 -3.77
N ALA A 186 -1.59 -0.82 -3.93
CA ALA A 186 -2.67 -1.33 -3.08
C ALA A 186 -2.23 -1.40 -1.60
N SER A 187 -1.03 -1.92 -1.33
CA SER A 187 -0.45 -1.97 0.01
C SER A 187 -0.24 -0.57 0.60
N ALA A 188 0.28 0.38 -0.19
CA ALA A 188 0.45 1.77 0.22
C ALA A 188 -0.90 2.43 0.55
N MET A 189 -1.95 2.20 -0.25
CA MET A 189 -3.29 2.75 0.02
C MET A 189 -3.91 2.16 1.29
N VAL A 190 -3.74 0.86 1.54
CA VAL A 190 -4.16 0.25 2.81
C VAL A 190 -3.41 0.85 4.00
N ALA A 191 -2.12 1.13 3.87
CA ALA A 191 -1.35 1.82 4.91
C ALA A 191 -1.81 3.26 5.11
N SER A 192 -2.09 3.98 4.01
CA SER A 192 -2.59 5.36 4.03
C SER A 192 -3.89 5.51 4.84
N VAL A 193 -4.88 4.64 4.64
CA VAL A 193 -6.18 4.71 5.33
C VAL A 193 -6.10 4.47 6.85
N ARG A 194 -4.96 4.03 7.38
CA ARG A 194 -4.76 3.92 8.83
C ARG A 194 -4.68 5.28 9.51
N ALA A 195 -4.23 6.30 8.80
CA ALA A 195 -4.27 7.68 9.28
C ALA A 195 -5.71 8.20 9.27
N PRO A 196 -6.21 8.85 10.33
CA PRO A 196 -7.50 9.54 10.33
C PRO A 196 -7.38 10.81 9.47
N GLN A 197 -7.76 10.68 8.19
CA GLN A 197 -7.62 11.76 7.22
C GLN A 197 -8.85 12.67 7.21
N ALA A 198 -8.58 13.97 7.06
CA ALA A 198 -9.60 14.96 6.78
C ALA A 198 -9.14 15.84 5.62
N SER A 199 -10.07 16.53 4.96
CA SER A 199 -9.75 17.39 3.82
C SER A 199 -10.44 18.74 3.93
N VAL A 200 -9.72 19.79 3.56
CA VAL A 200 -10.24 21.14 3.39
C VAL A 200 -9.99 21.58 1.95
N PHE A 201 -10.85 22.42 1.40
CA PHE A 201 -10.70 22.92 0.03
C PHE A 201 -11.15 24.37 -0.07
N LEU A 202 -10.61 25.07 -1.04
CA LEU A 202 -11.02 26.41 -1.43
C LEU A 202 -10.81 26.62 -2.93
N THR A 203 -11.52 27.60 -3.50
CA THR A 203 -11.32 28.04 -4.88
C THR A 203 -10.72 29.44 -4.86
N ALA A 204 -9.64 29.65 -5.59
CA ALA A 204 -8.91 30.90 -5.66
C ALA A 204 -8.85 31.44 -7.09
N ASP A 205 -8.87 32.77 -7.23
CA ASP A 205 -8.49 33.47 -8.46
C ASP A 205 -6.97 33.45 -8.60
N VAL A 206 -6.48 32.80 -9.65
CA VAL A 206 -5.06 32.67 -9.94
C VAL A 206 -4.68 33.39 -11.24
N THR A 207 -5.51 34.32 -11.70
CA THR A 207 -5.25 35.11 -12.89
C THR A 207 -3.87 35.76 -12.85
N PRO A 208 -3.42 36.42 -11.74
CA PRO A 208 -2.07 37.01 -11.69
C PRO A 208 -0.96 35.98 -11.84
N SER A 209 -1.14 34.77 -11.29
CA SER A 209 -0.20 33.66 -11.47
C SER A 209 -0.15 33.17 -12.92
N MET A 210 -1.29 33.12 -13.62
CA MET A 210 -1.34 32.72 -15.03
C MET A 210 -0.67 33.74 -15.92
N GLU A 211 -0.85 35.04 -15.64
CA GLU A 211 -0.16 36.13 -16.31
C GLU A 211 1.35 36.09 -16.07
N LEU A 212 1.77 35.84 -14.82
CA LEU A 212 3.18 35.65 -14.46
C LEU A 212 3.79 34.50 -15.25
N LEU A 213 3.11 33.34 -15.27
CA LEU A 213 3.54 32.17 -16.03
C LEU A 213 3.71 32.50 -17.52
N GLY A 214 2.78 33.25 -18.11
CA GLY A 214 2.86 33.72 -19.51
C GLY A 214 4.15 34.51 -19.76
N ARG A 215 4.47 35.45 -18.88
CA ARG A 215 5.69 36.26 -18.98
C ARG A 215 6.96 35.42 -18.77
N LEU A 216 7.00 34.56 -17.77
CA LEU A 216 8.19 33.79 -17.45
C LEU A 216 8.53 32.73 -18.51
N ARG A 217 7.52 32.10 -19.13
CA ARG A 217 7.73 31.12 -20.21
C ARG A 217 8.49 31.69 -21.42
N SER A 218 8.38 33.00 -21.68
CA SER A 218 9.09 33.65 -22.75
C SER A 218 10.50 34.11 -22.36
N SER A 219 10.91 33.94 -21.09
CA SER A 219 12.26 34.29 -20.65
C SER A 219 13.27 33.17 -20.92
N GLU A 220 14.51 33.54 -21.20
CA GLU A 220 15.61 32.62 -21.48
C GLU A 220 15.85 31.64 -20.35
N ALA A 221 15.65 32.06 -19.08
CA ALA A 221 15.86 31.25 -17.87
C ALA A 221 15.00 30.00 -17.81
N PHE A 222 13.84 29.97 -18.48
CA PHE A 222 12.91 28.85 -18.49
C PHE A 222 12.86 28.11 -19.83
N THR A 223 13.77 28.38 -20.74
CA THR A 223 13.82 27.68 -22.04
C THR A 223 14.02 26.19 -21.85
N GLY A 224 13.14 25.39 -22.45
CA GLY A 224 13.15 23.91 -22.32
C GLY A 224 12.64 23.37 -21.01
N LEU A 225 12.15 24.22 -20.09
CA LEU A 225 11.58 23.78 -18.81
C LEU A 225 10.04 23.77 -18.85
N SER A 226 9.44 22.81 -18.16
CA SER A 226 7.99 22.71 -17.99
C SER A 226 7.53 23.64 -16.87
N LEU A 227 7.37 24.94 -17.18
CA LEU A 227 6.83 25.91 -16.24
C LEU A 227 5.29 25.91 -16.33
N THR A 228 4.64 25.33 -15.33
CA THR A 228 3.18 25.09 -15.28
C THR A 228 2.56 25.64 -14.00
N PRO A 229 1.22 25.72 -13.89
CA PRO A 229 0.57 26.05 -12.62
C PRO A 229 1.01 25.15 -11.46
N LEU A 230 1.30 23.86 -11.74
CA LEU A 230 1.87 22.94 -10.75
C LEU A 230 3.20 23.44 -10.18
N THR A 231 4.07 24.00 -11.03
CA THR A 231 5.39 24.50 -10.59
C THR A 231 5.26 25.68 -9.63
N LEU A 232 4.34 26.61 -9.92
CA LEU A 232 4.06 27.72 -9.00
C LEU A 232 3.41 27.27 -7.71
N ALA A 233 2.44 26.36 -7.79
CA ALA A 233 1.79 25.78 -6.61
C ALA A 233 2.79 24.99 -5.74
N ALA A 234 3.72 24.27 -6.36
CA ALA A 234 4.80 23.58 -5.67
C ALA A 234 5.72 24.58 -4.95
N LYS A 235 6.11 25.69 -5.59
CA LYS A 235 6.91 26.72 -4.94
C LYS A 235 6.16 27.39 -3.80
N ALA A 236 4.87 27.72 -3.98
CA ALA A 236 4.02 28.29 -2.94
C ALA A 236 3.86 27.33 -1.75
N MET A 237 3.62 26.03 -2.01
CA MET A 237 3.52 25.00 -0.99
C MET A 237 4.81 24.90 -0.17
N VAL A 238 5.96 24.81 -0.84
CA VAL A 238 7.27 24.72 -0.17
C VAL A 238 7.59 25.97 0.64
N ALA A 239 7.30 27.16 0.10
CA ALA A 239 7.48 28.44 0.80
C ALA A 239 6.58 28.55 2.06
N ALA A 240 5.35 28.03 1.97
CA ALA A 240 4.39 28.05 3.09
C ALA A 240 4.83 27.16 4.28
N VAL A 241 5.64 26.13 4.04
CA VAL A 241 6.16 25.24 5.11
C VAL A 241 6.93 26.03 6.16
N ALA A 242 7.71 27.02 5.77
CA ALA A 242 8.50 27.85 6.71
C ALA A 242 7.62 28.53 7.78
N SER A 243 6.40 28.95 7.41
CA SER A 243 5.43 29.56 8.32
C SER A 243 4.49 28.54 8.97
N HIS A 244 4.44 27.31 8.46
CA HIS A 244 3.55 26.23 8.89
C HIS A 244 4.30 24.91 9.03
N PRO A 245 5.32 24.80 9.89
CA PRO A 245 6.24 23.64 9.91
C PRO A 245 5.55 22.31 10.18
N MET A 246 4.42 22.29 10.89
CA MET A 246 3.67 21.07 11.18
C MET A 246 3.14 20.36 9.93
N VAL A 247 3.05 21.02 8.77
CA VAL A 247 2.66 20.36 7.51
C VAL A 247 3.78 19.47 6.96
N ASN A 248 5.03 19.71 7.38
CA ASN A 248 6.20 18.92 7.04
C ASN A 248 6.58 17.95 8.17
N ALA A 249 5.57 17.39 8.84
CA ALA A 249 5.76 16.44 9.92
C ALA A 249 5.24 15.04 9.53
N HIS A 250 5.61 14.05 10.31
CA HIS A 250 5.06 12.70 10.23
C HIS A 250 4.67 12.21 11.62
N TRP A 251 3.72 11.26 11.67
CA TRP A 251 3.31 10.62 12.90
C TRP A 251 4.25 9.47 13.23
N ASP A 252 4.92 9.53 14.38
CA ASP A 252 5.75 8.43 14.90
C ASP A 252 4.86 7.48 15.72
N GLU A 253 4.53 6.32 15.15
CA GLU A 253 3.70 5.29 15.82
C GLU A 253 4.37 4.73 17.09
N ALA A 254 5.71 4.70 17.14
CA ALA A 254 6.42 4.12 18.28
C ALA A 254 6.42 5.06 19.48
N ARG A 255 6.43 6.37 19.22
CA ARG A 255 6.44 7.41 20.26
C ARG A 255 5.04 7.93 20.58
N GLY A 256 4.11 7.84 19.61
CA GLY A 256 2.76 8.38 19.73
C GLY A 256 2.73 9.91 19.65
N ASP A 257 3.68 10.52 18.94
CA ASP A 257 3.78 11.96 18.72
C ASP A 257 4.08 12.31 17.26
N ALA A 258 4.07 13.60 16.91
CA ALA A 258 4.41 14.10 15.60
C ALA A 258 5.85 14.63 15.59
N ALA A 259 6.65 14.20 14.62
CA ALA A 259 8.01 14.70 14.39
C ALA A 259 8.02 15.59 13.13
N VAL A 260 8.62 16.79 13.23
CA VAL A 260 8.78 17.73 12.12
C VAL A 260 10.11 17.44 11.44
N ASP A 261 10.07 17.28 10.11
CA ASP A 261 11.26 17.08 9.30
C ASP A 261 11.93 18.44 8.97
N ASP A 262 13.27 18.50 9.01
CA ASP A 262 14.03 19.72 8.71
C ASP A 262 14.00 20.07 7.22
N ASP A 263 14.07 19.02 6.36
CA ASP A 263 14.07 19.16 4.91
C ASP A 263 12.67 18.96 4.32
N VAL A 264 12.30 19.78 3.35
CA VAL A 264 11.09 19.60 2.57
C VAL A 264 11.41 18.75 1.35
N ASN A 265 11.05 17.47 1.41
CA ASN A 265 11.17 16.54 0.30
C ASN A 265 9.83 16.46 -0.43
N LEU A 266 9.70 17.25 -1.51
CA LEU A 266 8.44 17.46 -2.22
C LEU A 266 8.13 16.29 -3.16
N GLY A 267 7.13 15.47 -2.82
CA GLY A 267 6.56 14.43 -3.67
C GLY A 267 5.72 15.01 -4.80
N ILE A 268 5.91 14.49 -6.01
CA ILE A 268 5.09 14.82 -7.17
C ILE A 268 4.37 13.56 -7.62
N ALA A 269 3.05 13.56 -7.58
CA ALA A 269 2.27 12.42 -8.05
C ALA A 269 2.31 12.36 -9.58
N VAL A 270 2.89 11.30 -10.14
CA VAL A 270 3.05 11.09 -11.58
C VAL A 270 2.32 9.82 -12.01
N ALA A 271 1.32 9.98 -12.88
CA ALA A 271 0.67 8.86 -13.55
C ALA A 271 1.50 8.38 -14.75
N SER A 272 1.69 7.07 -14.86
CA SER A 272 2.37 6.41 -15.97
C SER A 272 1.57 5.17 -16.42
N GLU A 273 1.92 4.58 -17.54
CA GLU A 273 1.32 3.30 -18.01
C GLU A 273 1.50 2.16 -17.01
N ARG A 274 2.55 2.21 -16.21
CA ARG A 274 2.85 1.22 -15.15
C ARG A 274 2.03 1.43 -13.88
N GLY A 275 1.42 2.59 -13.70
CA GLY A 275 0.65 2.99 -12.51
C GLY A 275 1.04 4.37 -11.99
N LEU A 276 0.62 4.66 -10.77
CA LEU A 276 0.93 5.90 -10.05
C LEU A 276 2.22 5.73 -9.26
N SER A 277 3.15 6.67 -9.39
CA SER A 277 4.33 6.79 -8.54
C SER A 277 4.41 8.21 -7.96
N VAL A 278 5.04 8.34 -6.79
CA VAL A 278 5.21 9.63 -6.10
C VAL A 278 6.70 9.85 -5.82
N PRO A 279 7.51 10.11 -6.86
CA PRO A 279 8.89 10.50 -6.64
C PRO A 279 8.98 11.88 -5.99
N ASN A 280 10.06 12.14 -5.25
CA ASN A 280 10.24 13.39 -4.52
C ASN A 280 11.51 14.16 -4.90
N ILE A 281 11.43 15.47 -4.80
CA ILE A 281 12.54 16.43 -4.97
C ILE A 281 13.08 16.72 -3.58
N LYS A 282 14.34 16.36 -3.34
CA LYS A 282 15.00 16.55 -2.04
C LYS A 282 15.28 18.01 -1.77
N SER A 283 15.15 18.41 -0.49
CA SER A 283 15.46 19.75 0.04
C SER A 283 14.88 20.87 -0.85
N ALA A 284 13.62 20.71 -1.27
CA ALA A 284 12.97 21.63 -2.23
C ALA A 284 12.90 23.07 -1.74
N GLN A 285 12.99 23.31 -0.43
CA GLN A 285 13.04 24.65 0.18
C GLN A 285 14.28 25.46 -0.24
N THR A 286 15.37 24.79 -0.64
CA THR A 286 16.61 25.46 -1.07
C THR A 286 16.61 25.86 -2.53
N LEU A 287 15.61 25.42 -3.32
CA LEU A 287 15.59 25.60 -4.75
C LEU A 287 14.93 26.92 -5.18
N SER A 288 15.59 27.66 -6.04
CA SER A 288 14.95 28.77 -6.78
C SER A 288 13.82 28.24 -7.68
N LEU A 289 12.93 29.12 -8.15
CA LEU A 289 11.85 28.72 -9.05
C LEU A 289 12.36 28.05 -10.35
N VAL A 290 13.49 28.51 -10.90
CA VAL A 290 14.11 27.91 -12.10
C VAL A 290 14.63 26.51 -11.79
N GLN A 291 15.31 26.33 -10.66
CA GLN A 291 15.83 25.04 -10.22
C GLN A 291 14.70 24.05 -9.92
N LEU A 292 13.63 24.52 -9.26
CA LEU A 292 12.45 23.70 -8.99
C LEU A 292 11.73 23.29 -10.29
N ALA A 293 11.57 24.22 -11.26
CA ALA A 293 10.99 23.92 -12.57
C ALA A 293 11.80 22.85 -13.31
N ARG A 294 13.13 22.92 -13.24
CA ARG A 294 14.03 21.92 -13.80
C ARG A 294 13.87 20.57 -13.11
N ALA A 295 13.91 20.56 -11.80
CA ALA A 295 13.76 19.34 -11.02
C ALA A 295 12.41 18.65 -11.27
N VAL A 296 11.30 19.41 -11.31
CA VAL A 296 9.96 18.89 -11.66
C VAL A 296 9.95 18.30 -13.07
N THR A 297 10.59 18.96 -14.05
CA THR A 297 10.64 18.50 -15.43
C THR A 297 11.39 17.17 -15.53
N GLU A 298 12.61 17.12 -14.99
CA GLU A 298 13.47 15.93 -15.02
C GLU A 298 12.83 14.75 -14.29
N LEU A 299 12.29 15.00 -13.09
CA LEU A 299 11.62 13.97 -12.28
C LEU A 299 10.39 13.40 -12.99
N THR A 300 9.58 14.25 -13.60
CA THR A 300 8.35 13.83 -14.30
C THR A 300 8.69 12.99 -15.54
N VAL A 301 9.73 13.37 -16.29
CA VAL A 301 10.20 12.58 -17.45
C VAL A 301 10.71 11.21 -16.99
N ALA A 302 11.61 11.19 -16.00
CA ALA A 302 12.15 9.94 -15.46
C ALA A 302 11.05 9.01 -14.92
N ALA A 303 10.04 9.57 -14.25
CA ALA A 303 8.93 8.78 -13.71
C ALA A 303 8.06 8.16 -14.81
N ARG A 304 7.75 8.91 -15.88
CA ARG A 304 6.99 8.40 -17.03
C ARG A 304 7.72 7.31 -17.78
N GLU A 305 9.05 7.43 -17.90
CA GLU A 305 9.90 6.44 -18.53
C GLU A 305 10.17 5.21 -17.64
N GLY A 306 9.78 5.27 -16.35
CA GLY A 306 10.06 4.22 -15.37
C GLY A 306 11.54 4.09 -14.99
N LYS A 307 12.29 5.21 -15.09
CA LYS A 307 13.72 5.32 -14.79
C LYS A 307 14.00 6.12 -13.52
N THR A 308 13.02 6.26 -12.63
CA THR A 308 13.20 7.00 -11.38
C THR A 308 14.21 6.28 -10.49
N ASP A 309 15.23 6.99 -10.03
CA ASP A 309 16.19 6.49 -9.04
C ASP A 309 15.47 6.22 -7.70
N VAL A 310 15.84 5.13 -7.02
CA VAL A 310 15.26 4.71 -5.73
C VAL A 310 15.34 5.79 -4.67
N ARG A 311 16.41 6.60 -4.63
CA ARG A 311 16.55 7.74 -3.71
C ARG A 311 15.42 8.77 -3.83
N HIS A 312 14.80 8.90 -5.00
CA HIS A 312 13.66 9.79 -5.24
C HIS A 312 12.31 9.13 -4.93
N LEU A 313 12.26 7.82 -4.71
CA LEU A 313 11.04 7.10 -4.37
C LEU A 313 10.82 6.96 -2.86
N THR A 314 11.81 7.37 -2.05
CA THR A 314 11.78 7.22 -0.59
C THR A 314 12.00 8.56 0.12
N GLY A 315 11.50 8.70 1.35
CA GLY A 315 11.73 9.87 2.21
C GLY A 315 11.11 11.16 1.66
N GLY A 316 9.95 11.09 1.02
CA GLY A 316 9.07 12.24 0.78
C GLY A 316 8.46 12.72 2.11
N THR A 317 8.21 14.03 2.25
CA THR A 317 7.64 14.60 3.48
C THR A 317 6.32 15.32 3.21
N VAL A 318 6.13 15.87 2.03
CA VAL A 318 4.87 16.48 1.58
C VAL A 318 4.65 16.15 0.10
N THR A 319 3.40 15.96 -0.32
CA THR A 319 3.09 15.61 -1.71
C THR A 319 2.18 16.63 -2.36
N ILE A 320 2.39 16.89 -3.67
CA ILE A 320 1.47 17.62 -4.53
C ILE A 320 1.00 16.73 -5.69
N THR A 321 -0.29 16.78 -5.99
CA THR A 321 -0.90 16.07 -7.11
C THR A 321 -1.67 17.05 -8.01
N ASN A 322 -1.64 16.82 -9.31
CA ASN A 322 -2.38 17.64 -10.27
C ASN A 322 -3.37 16.79 -11.05
N VAL A 323 -4.64 16.84 -10.65
CA VAL A 323 -5.74 16.17 -11.36
C VAL A 323 -6.35 17.05 -12.44
N GLY A 324 -6.04 18.34 -12.42
CA GLY A 324 -6.54 19.30 -13.40
C GLY A 324 -6.12 19.01 -14.84
N VAL A 325 -5.03 18.28 -15.04
CA VAL A 325 -4.60 17.80 -16.38
C VAL A 325 -5.60 16.87 -17.03
N PHE A 326 -6.50 16.26 -16.24
CA PHE A 326 -7.59 15.42 -16.71
C PHE A 326 -8.92 16.18 -16.89
N GLY A 327 -8.91 17.51 -16.71
CA GLY A 327 -10.09 18.37 -16.87
C GLY A 327 -11.05 18.37 -15.67
N VAL A 328 -10.68 17.75 -14.53
CA VAL A 328 -11.50 17.76 -13.33
C VAL A 328 -11.24 18.99 -12.46
N GLU A 329 -12.29 19.50 -11.82
CA GLU A 329 -12.22 20.72 -11.02
C GLU A 329 -11.46 20.55 -9.70
N GLY A 330 -11.34 19.32 -9.21
CA GLY A 330 -10.63 18.99 -7.98
C GLY A 330 -10.79 17.51 -7.64
N GLY A 331 -10.18 17.10 -6.55
CA GLY A 331 -10.25 15.75 -6.03
C GLY A 331 -9.89 15.73 -4.55
N ILE A 332 -10.21 14.65 -3.87
CA ILE A 332 -9.78 14.39 -2.49
C ILE A 332 -8.74 13.27 -2.55
N PRO A 333 -7.44 13.60 -2.58
CA PRO A 333 -6.38 12.61 -2.64
C PRO A 333 -6.24 11.92 -1.27
N LEU A 334 -5.82 10.65 -1.29
CA LEU A 334 -5.35 9.97 -0.08
C LEU A 334 -3.90 10.36 0.19
N LEU A 335 -3.53 10.41 1.47
CA LEU A 335 -2.15 10.68 1.88
C LEU A 335 -1.18 9.63 1.34
N ASN A 336 0.01 10.05 1.00
CA ASN A 336 1.11 9.12 0.84
C ASN A 336 1.52 8.59 2.24
N PRO A 337 1.74 7.28 2.43
CA PRO A 337 2.07 6.75 3.76
C PRO A 337 3.27 7.43 4.39
N GLY A 338 3.12 7.88 5.64
CA GLY A 338 4.16 8.57 6.38
C GLY A 338 4.23 10.08 6.17
N GLU A 339 3.37 10.68 5.33
CA GLU A 339 3.29 12.12 5.13
C GLU A 339 2.05 12.71 5.83
N ALA A 340 2.19 13.94 6.36
CA ALA A 340 1.09 14.62 7.03
C ALA A 340 0.12 15.29 6.07
N VAL A 341 0.54 15.67 4.86
CA VAL A 341 -0.30 16.41 3.91
C VAL A 341 -0.08 16.02 2.46
N ILE A 342 -1.16 16.13 1.68
CA ILE A 342 -1.12 16.11 0.22
C ILE A 342 -1.99 17.24 -0.33
N LEU A 343 -1.41 18.07 -1.21
CA LEU A 343 -2.10 19.15 -1.90
C LEU A 343 -2.55 18.68 -3.29
N CYS A 344 -3.83 18.82 -3.59
CA CYS A 344 -4.41 18.53 -4.91
C CYS A 344 -4.74 19.83 -5.66
N LEU A 345 -4.21 19.94 -6.88
CA LEU A 345 -4.59 20.97 -7.84
C LEU A 345 -5.70 20.45 -8.75
N GLY A 346 -6.78 21.21 -8.87
CA GLY A 346 -7.77 21.04 -9.91
C GLY A 346 -7.39 21.71 -11.24
N SER A 347 -8.29 21.67 -12.20
CA SER A 347 -8.14 22.39 -13.48
C SER A 347 -8.21 23.91 -13.27
N VAL A 348 -7.29 24.63 -13.90
CA VAL A 348 -7.40 26.09 -14.03
C VAL A 348 -8.39 26.36 -15.16
N SER A 349 -9.48 27.06 -14.88
CA SER A 349 -10.52 27.38 -15.84
C SER A 349 -11.00 28.82 -15.71
N GLU A 350 -11.43 29.40 -16.82
CA GLU A 350 -12.04 30.74 -16.83
C GLU A 350 -13.46 30.64 -16.27
N ARG A 351 -13.76 31.50 -15.28
CA ARG A 351 -15.07 31.57 -14.62
C ARG A 351 -15.46 33.02 -14.32
N PRO A 352 -16.78 33.32 -14.27
CA PRO A 352 -17.23 34.60 -13.72
C PRO A 352 -16.85 34.69 -12.25
N TRP A 353 -16.16 35.77 -11.90
CA TRP A 353 -15.67 36.02 -10.55
C TRP A 353 -15.97 37.45 -10.13
N VAL A 354 -16.21 37.67 -8.85
CA VAL A 354 -16.53 39.01 -8.36
C VAL A 354 -15.25 39.72 -7.91
N ILE A 355 -14.85 40.73 -8.64
CA ILE A 355 -13.75 41.63 -8.31
C ILE A 355 -14.31 43.04 -8.11
N GLU A 356 -14.04 43.68 -6.98
CA GLU A 356 -14.50 45.05 -6.67
C GLU A 356 -16.02 45.24 -6.96
N ARG A 357 -16.84 44.22 -6.66
CA ARG A 357 -18.31 44.20 -6.89
C ARG A 357 -18.71 44.17 -8.39
N LYS A 358 -17.78 43.85 -9.29
CA LYS A 358 -18.06 43.63 -10.72
C LYS A 358 -17.81 42.16 -11.04
N ILE A 359 -18.55 41.62 -12.00
CA ILE A 359 -18.32 40.29 -12.53
C ILE A 359 -17.28 40.38 -13.64
N GLU A 360 -16.17 39.69 -13.46
CA GLU A 360 -15.08 39.59 -14.43
C GLU A 360 -14.80 38.14 -14.77
N VAL A 361 -14.24 37.87 -15.94
CA VAL A 361 -13.72 36.56 -16.33
C VAL A 361 -12.34 36.40 -15.70
N ARG A 362 -12.18 35.38 -14.83
CA ARG A 362 -10.92 35.13 -14.11
C ARG A 362 -10.52 33.67 -14.24
N SER A 363 -9.21 33.44 -14.25
CA SER A 363 -8.67 32.07 -14.14
C SER A 363 -8.74 31.61 -12.70
N VAL A 364 -9.54 30.59 -12.41
CA VAL A 364 -9.71 30.07 -11.06
C VAL A 364 -9.27 28.61 -10.96
N VAL A 365 -8.81 28.24 -9.79
CA VAL A 365 -8.42 26.86 -9.45
C VAL A 365 -8.99 26.45 -8.11
N THR A 366 -9.46 25.21 -8.00
CA THR A 366 -9.77 24.61 -6.69
C THR A 366 -8.55 23.86 -6.17
N LEU A 367 -8.18 24.18 -4.94
CA LEU A 367 -7.13 23.54 -4.17
C LEU A 367 -7.77 22.71 -3.08
N THR A 368 -7.34 21.45 -2.92
CA THR A 368 -7.77 20.57 -1.84
C THR A 368 -6.55 20.09 -1.08
N LEU A 369 -6.56 20.22 0.24
CA LEU A 369 -5.54 19.70 1.13
C LEU A 369 -6.13 18.55 1.95
N THR A 370 -5.61 17.34 1.77
CA THR A 370 -5.87 16.23 2.70
C THR A 370 -4.73 16.16 3.71
N PHE A 371 -5.07 15.89 4.97
CA PHE A 371 -4.10 15.91 6.07
C PHE A 371 -4.39 14.81 7.11
N ASP A 372 -3.34 14.39 7.84
CA ASP A 372 -3.44 13.49 8.98
C ASP A 372 -3.90 14.26 10.20
N HIS A 373 -5.09 13.91 10.71
CA HIS A 373 -5.70 14.64 11.83
C HIS A 373 -5.04 14.35 13.19
N ARG A 374 -4.08 13.43 13.23
CA ARG A 374 -3.21 13.22 14.39
C ARG A 374 -2.10 14.28 14.47
N VAL A 375 -1.69 14.81 13.30
CA VAL A 375 -0.60 15.79 13.15
C VAL A 375 -1.14 17.22 13.10
N LEU A 376 -2.21 17.44 12.33
CA LEU A 376 -2.77 18.76 12.06
C LEU A 376 -4.23 18.86 12.51
N THR A 377 -4.58 20.02 13.07
CA THR A 377 -5.99 20.39 13.25
C THR A 377 -6.57 20.96 11.96
N GLY A 378 -7.90 20.96 11.84
CA GLY A 378 -8.59 21.59 10.71
C GLY A 378 -8.25 23.08 10.56
N GLU A 379 -8.04 23.80 11.64
CA GLU A 379 -7.62 25.21 11.63
C GLU A 379 -6.22 25.38 11.00
N GLN A 380 -5.25 24.56 11.43
CA GLN A 380 -3.88 24.61 10.90
C GLN A 380 -3.85 24.27 9.40
N ALA A 381 -4.58 23.23 8.98
CA ALA A 381 -4.73 22.84 7.59
C ALA A 381 -5.38 23.95 6.74
N ALA A 382 -6.46 24.57 7.23
CA ALA A 382 -7.15 25.66 6.55
C ALA A 382 -6.27 26.91 6.41
N ARG A 383 -5.52 27.30 7.45
CA ARG A 383 -4.58 28.41 7.41
C ARG A 383 -3.46 28.19 6.41
N PHE A 384 -2.88 26.98 6.39
CA PHE A 384 -1.87 26.61 5.42
C PHE A 384 -2.41 26.68 3.97
N LEU A 385 -3.58 26.07 3.72
CA LEU A 385 -4.19 26.08 2.38
C LEU A 385 -4.52 27.51 1.92
N SER A 386 -5.06 28.35 2.83
CA SER A 386 -5.34 29.75 2.52
C SER A 386 -4.07 30.53 2.19
N PHE A 387 -2.98 30.28 2.90
CA PHE A 387 -1.70 30.93 2.64
C PHE A 387 -1.10 30.53 1.29
N VAL A 388 -1.17 29.25 0.92
CA VAL A 388 -0.79 28.78 -0.42
C VAL A 388 -1.64 29.44 -1.51
N ALA A 389 -2.96 29.52 -1.29
CA ALA A 389 -3.87 30.19 -2.23
C ALA A 389 -3.61 31.69 -2.37
N GLU A 390 -3.27 32.38 -1.28
CA GLU A 390 -2.90 33.78 -1.28
C GLU A 390 -1.64 34.04 -2.11
N MET A 391 -0.61 33.20 -1.99
CA MET A 391 0.59 33.27 -2.82
C MET A 391 0.29 33.02 -4.30
N LEU A 392 -0.69 32.20 -4.64
CA LEU A 392 -1.11 31.97 -6.02
C LEU A 392 -1.98 33.11 -6.55
N ALA A 393 -2.78 33.75 -5.73
CA ALA A 393 -3.54 34.93 -6.07
C ALA A 393 -2.64 36.18 -6.22
N ASN A 394 -1.57 36.24 -5.45
CA ASN A 394 -0.61 37.33 -5.41
C ASN A 394 0.83 36.80 -5.53
N PRO A 395 1.29 36.40 -6.72
CA PRO A 395 2.56 35.69 -6.89
C PRO A 395 3.79 36.51 -6.50
N ASP A 396 3.67 37.85 -6.38
CA ASP A 396 4.75 38.71 -5.88
C ASP A 396 5.10 38.36 -4.40
N LEU A 397 4.17 37.81 -3.64
CA LEU A 397 4.45 37.30 -2.27
C LEU A 397 5.48 36.17 -2.27
N LEU A 398 5.62 35.41 -3.38
CA LEU A 398 6.67 34.41 -3.49
C LEU A 398 8.07 35.00 -3.37
N LEU A 399 8.25 36.29 -3.72
CA LEU A 399 9.54 37.02 -3.61
C LEU A 399 9.92 37.28 -2.14
N THR A 400 8.95 37.34 -1.24
CA THR A 400 9.20 37.59 0.19
C THR A 400 9.57 36.33 0.96
N HIS A 401 9.44 35.16 0.30
CA HIS A 401 9.70 33.83 0.85
C HIS A 401 10.77 33.05 0.03
N LEU A 402 11.65 33.81 -0.64
CA LEU A 402 12.81 33.27 -1.40
C LEU A 402 14.00 33.05 -0.47
#